data_bb174f1c2b14c0909ea6779c6f8bbaf5
#
_entry.id   bb174f1c2b14c0909ea6779c6f8bbaf5
#
_cell.length_a   1.000
_cell.length_b   1.000
_cell.length_c   1.000
_cell.angle_alpha   90.00
_cell.angle_beta   90.00
_cell.angle_gamma   90.00
#
_symmetry.space_group_name_H-M   'P 1'
#
loop_
_entity.id
_entity.type
_entity.pdbx_description
1 polymer ?
#
loop_
_entity_poly.entity_id
_entity_poly.type
_entity_poly.pdbx_seq_one_letter_code
_entity_poly.pdbx_strand_id
1 'polypeptide(L)'
;QTPDQKEHLHQRADEIFQTLFDTEVIETEDRKDGGKDYYMTLDMPDDFALDQPLSPFLLAALELLDPESDTYALDVISMAEATLEDPKQVLRAQERQARDKAMADMKADGLDYDERMDKLQEITYPKPLEDMLEAAFDQYRHDVPWANDYWLSPKSVVRDMVETASDFTGYITRYN
;
A
#
# COMPACT_ATOMS: atom_id res chain seq x y z
N GLN A 1 -7.59 29.70 1.04
CA GLN A 1 -6.51 29.16 1.89
C GLN A 1 -6.03 30.26 2.83
N THR A 2 -5.99 29.98 4.13
CA THR A 2 -5.42 30.91 5.09
C THR A 2 -3.89 30.96 4.96
N PRO A 3 -3.20 32.04 5.41
CA PRO A 3 -1.74 32.11 5.40
C PRO A 3 -1.09 30.90 6.08
N ASP A 4 -1.62 30.48 7.24
CA ASP A 4 -1.12 29.34 8.01
C ASP A 4 -1.24 28.00 7.24
N GLN A 5 -2.36 27.82 6.52
CA GLN A 5 -2.54 26.64 5.65
C GLN A 5 -1.54 26.60 4.50
N LYS A 6 -1.21 27.77 3.96
CA LYS A 6 -0.24 27.89 2.87
C LYS A 6 1.18 27.59 3.35
N GLU A 7 1.53 28.09 4.52
CA GLU A 7 2.84 27.83 5.14
C GLU A 7 3.00 26.34 5.47
N HIS A 8 1.98 25.70 6.05
CA HIS A 8 1.98 24.26 6.32
C HIS A 8 2.15 23.42 5.04
N LEU A 9 1.48 23.81 3.94
CA LEU A 9 1.64 23.12 2.65
C LEU A 9 3.04 23.27 2.07
N HIS A 10 3.67 24.45 2.21
CA HIS A 10 5.05 24.65 1.77
C HIS A 10 6.03 23.80 2.60
N GLN A 11 5.90 23.84 3.91
CA GLN A 11 6.72 23.01 4.79
C GLN A 11 6.60 21.51 4.42
N ARG A 12 5.37 21.07 4.18
CA ARG A 12 5.10 19.68 3.78
C ARG A 12 5.76 19.32 2.43
N ALA A 13 5.67 20.22 1.46
CA ALA A 13 6.31 20.03 0.15
C ALA A 13 7.83 19.96 0.31
N ASP A 14 8.43 20.79 1.13
CA ASP A 14 9.87 20.81 1.39
C ASP A 14 10.32 19.50 2.09
N GLU A 15 9.56 19.00 3.06
CA GLU A 15 9.84 17.74 3.75
C GLU A 15 9.79 16.54 2.80
N ILE A 16 8.77 16.46 1.94
CA ILE A 16 8.65 15.40 0.92
C ILE A 16 9.79 15.52 -0.09
N PHE A 17 10.10 16.73 -0.56
CA PHE A 17 11.19 16.97 -1.49
C PHE A 17 12.53 16.52 -0.90
N GLN A 18 12.80 16.88 0.37
CA GLN A 18 14.02 16.48 1.05
C GLN A 18 14.12 14.95 1.18
N THR A 19 13.01 14.28 1.48
CA THR A 19 12.97 12.82 1.53
C THR A 19 13.34 12.19 0.17
N LEU A 20 12.80 12.71 -0.93
CA LEU A 20 13.13 12.21 -2.28
C LEU A 20 14.59 12.45 -2.64
N PHE A 21 15.18 13.53 -2.15
CA PHE A 21 16.58 13.85 -2.33
C PHE A 21 17.50 12.94 -1.51
N ASP A 22 17.19 12.75 -0.22
CA ASP A 22 17.97 11.92 0.71
C ASP A 22 17.93 10.43 0.34
N THR A 23 16.85 9.99 -0.29
CA THR A 23 16.68 8.61 -0.82
C THR A 23 17.20 8.44 -2.25
N GLU A 24 17.90 9.45 -2.78
CA GLU A 24 18.49 9.43 -4.13
C GLU A 24 17.48 9.21 -5.27
N VAL A 25 16.18 9.49 -5.03
CA VAL A 25 15.16 9.48 -6.09
C VAL A 25 15.27 10.70 -6.98
N ILE A 26 15.80 11.81 -6.44
CA ILE A 26 16.06 13.07 -7.14
C ILE A 26 17.53 13.44 -6.96
N GLU A 27 18.18 13.79 -8.06
CA GLU A 27 19.51 14.39 -8.10
C GLU A 27 19.47 15.86 -8.54
N THR A 28 20.51 16.61 -8.18
CA THR A 28 20.64 18.01 -8.59
C THR A 28 21.91 18.27 -9.37
N GLU A 29 21.83 19.14 -10.36
CA GLU A 29 22.96 19.66 -11.10
C GLU A 29 22.97 21.21 -11.02
N ASP A 30 24.15 21.78 -10.72
CA ASP A 30 24.28 23.23 -10.65
C ASP A 30 24.29 23.85 -12.06
N ARG A 31 23.41 24.82 -12.27
CA ARG A 31 23.35 25.59 -13.52
C ARG A 31 24.38 26.70 -13.54
N LYS A 32 24.82 27.08 -14.73
CA LYS A 32 25.77 28.18 -14.95
C LYS A 32 25.27 29.56 -14.49
N ASP A 33 23.96 29.72 -14.34
CA ASP A 33 23.30 30.94 -13.86
C ASP A 33 23.12 30.98 -12.33
N GLY A 34 23.66 29.98 -11.61
CA GLY A 34 23.58 29.85 -10.16
C GLY A 34 22.28 29.18 -9.66
N GLY A 35 21.43 28.71 -10.58
CA GLY A 35 20.26 27.86 -10.24
C GLY A 35 20.64 26.40 -10.11
N LYS A 36 19.64 25.56 -9.82
CA LYS A 36 19.76 24.11 -9.80
C LYS A 36 18.74 23.50 -10.75
N ASP A 37 19.18 22.49 -11.50
CA ASP A 37 18.29 21.60 -12.22
C ASP A 37 18.10 20.33 -11.38
N TYR A 38 16.91 19.75 -11.45
CA TYR A 38 16.52 18.57 -10.69
C TYR A 38 16.16 17.45 -11.67
N TYR A 39 16.73 16.29 -11.45
CA TYR A 39 16.52 15.10 -12.28
C TYR A 39 16.06 13.94 -11.44
N MET A 40 15.25 13.09 -12.01
CA MET A 40 14.92 11.80 -11.40
C MET A 40 16.01 10.80 -11.74
N THR A 41 16.50 10.08 -10.73
CA THR A 41 17.56 9.08 -10.86
C THR A 41 17.05 7.75 -11.39
N LEU A 42 15.75 7.48 -11.17
CA LEU A 42 15.12 6.26 -11.64
C LEU A 42 14.67 6.43 -13.10
N ASP A 43 14.93 5.39 -13.91
CA ASP A 43 14.43 5.30 -15.29
C ASP A 43 12.92 4.94 -15.23
N MET A 44 12.12 5.95 -14.93
CA MET A 44 10.68 5.81 -14.79
C MET A 44 9.98 5.99 -16.15
N PRO A 45 8.90 5.24 -16.42
CA PRO A 45 8.03 5.53 -17.56
C PRO A 45 7.52 6.96 -17.54
N ASP A 46 7.37 7.59 -18.73
CA ASP A 46 6.92 8.99 -18.88
C ASP A 46 5.55 9.28 -18.23
N ASP A 47 4.74 8.25 -18.03
CA ASP A 47 3.42 8.29 -17.41
C ASP A 47 3.43 7.91 -15.92
N PHE A 48 4.61 7.66 -15.33
CA PHE A 48 4.72 7.39 -13.90
C PHE A 48 4.58 8.68 -13.09
N ALA A 49 3.61 8.71 -12.20
CA ALA A 49 3.37 9.86 -11.33
C ALA A 49 3.55 9.47 -9.85
N LEU A 50 4.44 10.17 -9.15
CA LEU A 50 4.55 10.14 -7.68
C LEU A 50 3.46 11.03 -7.05
N ASP A 51 2.21 10.84 -7.46
CA ASP A 51 1.08 11.64 -7.00
C ASP A 51 0.45 11.13 -5.69
N GLN A 52 0.83 9.91 -5.28
CA GLN A 52 0.37 9.32 -4.02
C GLN A 52 1.36 9.64 -2.89
N PRO A 53 0.87 10.08 -1.74
CA PRO A 53 1.73 10.50 -0.61
C PRO A 53 2.71 9.43 -0.13
N LEU A 54 2.34 8.14 -0.24
CA LEU A 54 3.17 7.01 0.18
C LEU A 54 4.01 6.39 -0.94
N SER A 55 4.08 7.00 -2.13
CA SER A 55 4.95 6.52 -3.21
C SER A 55 6.43 6.42 -2.80
N PRO A 56 7.02 7.38 -2.05
CA PRO A 56 8.39 7.23 -1.58
C PRO A 56 8.59 6.02 -0.65
N PHE A 57 7.62 5.74 0.22
CA PHE A 57 7.64 4.53 1.04
C PHE A 57 7.60 3.27 0.17
N LEU A 58 6.71 3.24 -0.83
CA LEU A 58 6.61 2.09 -1.73
C LEU A 58 7.93 1.78 -2.41
N LEU A 59 8.64 2.80 -2.92
CA LEU A 59 9.95 2.63 -3.55
C LEU A 59 10.98 2.03 -2.57
N ALA A 60 11.06 2.57 -1.36
CA ALA A 60 11.97 2.05 -0.33
C ALA A 60 11.62 0.62 0.09
N ALA A 61 10.34 0.30 0.19
CA ALA A 61 9.88 -1.03 0.62
C ALA A 61 10.04 -2.11 -0.46
N LEU A 62 10.16 -1.76 -1.75
CA LEU A 62 10.43 -2.74 -2.82
C LEU A 62 11.72 -3.52 -2.61
N GLU A 63 12.72 -2.92 -1.96
CA GLU A 63 13.99 -3.58 -1.65
C GLU A 63 13.85 -4.74 -0.64
N LEU A 64 12.73 -4.82 0.07
CA LEU A 64 12.44 -5.90 1.01
C LEU A 64 11.94 -7.17 0.33
N LEU A 65 11.54 -7.08 -0.94
CA LEU A 65 11.07 -8.22 -1.69
C LEU A 65 12.22 -8.96 -2.35
N ASP A 66 12.09 -10.30 -2.44
CA ASP A 66 13.02 -11.13 -3.20
C ASP A 66 12.61 -11.15 -4.68
N PRO A 67 13.42 -10.54 -5.58
CA PRO A 67 13.11 -10.51 -7.02
C PRO A 67 13.06 -11.89 -7.68
N GLU A 68 13.70 -12.90 -7.08
CA GLU A 68 13.72 -14.28 -7.58
C GLU A 68 12.52 -15.12 -7.08
N SER A 69 11.67 -14.53 -6.22
CA SER A 69 10.47 -15.21 -5.73
C SER A 69 9.43 -15.40 -6.84
N ASP A 70 8.82 -16.57 -6.89
CA ASP A 70 7.69 -16.87 -7.79
C ASP A 70 6.48 -15.93 -7.55
N THR A 71 6.38 -15.33 -6.36
CA THR A 71 5.31 -14.40 -5.98
C THR A 71 5.68 -12.94 -6.13
N TYR A 72 6.91 -12.61 -6.57
CA TYR A 72 7.42 -11.25 -6.59
C TYR A 72 6.46 -10.23 -7.22
N ALA A 73 5.94 -10.53 -8.41
CA ALA A 73 5.02 -9.61 -9.11
C ALA A 73 3.71 -9.40 -8.33
N LEU A 74 3.19 -10.45 -7.68
CA LEU A 74 1.99 -10.36 -6.84
C LEU A 74 2.26 -9.60 -5.54
N ASP A 75 3.46 -9.74 -5.00
CA ASP A 75 3.89 -9.05 -3.79
C ASP A 75 4.08 -7.56 -4.04
N VAL A 76 4.65 -7.17 -5.20
CA VAL A 76 4.70 -5.77 -5.67
C VAL A 76 3.29 -5.18 -5.79
N ILE A 77 2.34 -5.93 -6.38
CA ILE A 77 0.93 -5.50 -6.46
C ILE A 77 0.35 -5.28 -5.05
N SER A 78 0.57 -6.22 -4.13
CA SER A 78 0.07 -6.11 -2.74
C SER A 78 0.63 -4.89 -2.01
N MET A 79 1.93 -4.59 -2.21
CA MET A 79 2.56 -3.39 -1.65
C MET A 79 1.96 -2.11 -2.22
N ALA A 80 1.77 -2.04 -3.54
CA ALA A 80 1.13 -0.90 -4.19
C ALA A 80 -0.31 -0.70 -3.68
N GLU A 81 -1.10 -1.78 -3.58
CA GLU A 81 -2.46 -1.72 -3.06
C GLU A 81 -2.53 -1.19 -1.63
N ALA A 82 -1.54 -1.54 -0.77
CA ALA A 82 -1.50 -1.10 0.61
C ALA A 82 -1.36 0.43 0.79
N THR A 83 -0.83 1.12 -0.21
CA THR A 83 -0.68 2.59 -0.21
C THR A 83 -1.89 3.34 -0.77
N LEU A 84 -2.86 2.63 -1.34
CA LEU A 84 -4.03 3.22 -2.00
C LEU A 84 -5.26 3.24 -1.08
N GLU A 85 -6.26 4.02 -1.48
CA GLU A 85 -7.55 4.09 -0.78
C GLU A 85 -8.30 2.75 -0.78
N ASP A 86 -9.18 2.58 0.21
CA ASP A 86 -9.93 1.35 0.42
C ASP A 86 -11.21 1.28 -0.42
N PRO A 87 -11.37 0.29 -1.29
CA PRO A 87 -12.63 -0.04 -1.93
C PRO A 87 -13.57 -0.76 -0.93
N LYS A 88 -14.10 -0.01 0.03
CA LYS A 88 -14.82 -0.53 1.22
C LYS A 88 -15.91 -1.55 0.91
N GLN A 89 -16.62 -1.43 -0.22
CA GLN A 89 -17.67 -2.39 -0.59
C GLN A 89 -17.08 -3.75 -0.94
N VAL A 90 -15.97 -3.76 -1.72
CA VAL A 90 -15.28 -4.99 -2.10
C VAL A 90 -14.67 -5.66 -0.86
N LEU A 91 -13.98 -4.89 -0.02
CA LEU A 91 -13.37 -5.43 1.20
C LEU A 91 -14.39 -6.05 2.16
N ARG A 92 -15.55 -5.43 2.35
CA ARG A 92 -16.64 -6.00 3.13
C ARG A 92 -17.20 -7.30 2.54
N ALA A 93 -17.25 -7.40 1.22
CA ALA A 93 -17.71 -8.60 0.56
C ALA A 93 -16.67 -9.73 0.63
N GLN A 94 -15.37 -9.43 0.48
CA GLN A 94 -14.28 -10.38 0.72
C GLN A 94 -14.31 -10.88 2.18
N GLU A 95 -14.45 -10.00 3.15
CA GLU A 95 -14.56 -10.37 4.57
C GLU A 95 -15.73 -11.32 4.81
N ARG A 96 -16.92 -11.02 4.25
CA ARG A 96 -18.09 -11.89 4.37
C ARG A 96 -17.81 -13.27 3.80
N GLN A 97 -17.23 -13.36 2.59
CA GLN A 97 -16.88 -14.65 1.99
C GLN A 97 -15.86 -15.43 2.84
N ALA A 98 -14.84 -14.73 3.38
CA ALA A 98 -13.86 -15.35 4.26
C ALA A 98 -14.51 -15.93 5.53
N ARG A 99 -15.42 -15.18 6.15
CA ARG A 99 -16.19 -15.63 7.32
C ARG A 99 -17.12 -16.79 7.00
N ASP A 100 -17.83 -16.75 5.87
CA ASP A 100 -18.71 -17.84 5.44
C ASP A 100 -17.93 -19.12 5.21
N LYS A 101 -16.78 -19.03 4.53
CA LYS A 101 -15.89 -20.17 4.32
C LYS A 101 -15.37 -20.73 5.65
N ALA A 102 -14.83 -19.87 6.51
CA ALA A 102 -14.32 -20.29 7.80
C ALA A 102 -15.40 -20.92 8.69
N MET A 103 -16.63 -20.38 8.66
CA MET A 103 -17.77 -20.98 9.36
C MET A 103 -18.06 -22.41 8.85
N ALA A 104 -18.02 -22.62 7.53
CA ALA A 104 -18.23 -23.95 6.94
C ALA A 104 -17.12 -24.92 7.35
N ASP A 105 -15.85 -24.49 7.28
CA ASP A 105 -14.68 -25.30 7.64
C ASP A 105 -14.73 -25.67 9.14
N MET A 106 -14.96 -24.70 10.03
CA MET A 106 -15.08 -24.94 11.48
C MET A 106 -16.26 -25.85 11.86
N LYS A 107 -17.37 -25.82 11.11
CA LYS A 107 -18.47 -26.79 11.28
C LYS A 107 -18.08 -28.18 10.86
N ALA A 108 -17.34 -28.33 9.76
CA ALA A 108 -16.84 -29.61 9.29
C ALA A 108 -15.85 -30.23 10.29
N ASP A 109 -15.03 -29.39 10.93
CA ASP A 109 -14.07 -29.79 11.96
C ASP A 109 -14.71 -30.07 13.32
N GLY A 110 -16.03 -29.85 13.46
CA GLY A 110 -16.81 -30.18 14.66
C GLY A 110 -16.63 -29.20 15.82
N LEU A 111 -16.14 -27.97 15.58
CA LEU A 111 -16.04 -26.94 16.62
C LEU A 111 -17.44 -26.59 17.15
N ASP A 112 -17.54 -26.33 18.44
CA ASP A 112 -18.78 -25.87 19.05
C ASP A 112 -19.18 -24.43 18.60
N TYR A 113 -20.36 -23.99 18.98
CA TYR A 113 -20.88 -22.73 18.53
C TYR A 113 -20.08 -21.54 19.08
N ASP A 114 -19.72 -21.58 20.36
CA ASP A 114 -19.04 -20.46 21.03
C ASP A 114 -17.62 -20.31 20.50
N GLU A 115 -16.88 -21.43 20.35
CA GLU A 115 -15.55 -21.43 19.72
C GLU A 115 -15.57 -20.88 18.28
N ARG A 116 -16.60 -21.22 17.49
CA ARG A 116 -16.75 -20.65 16.14
C ARG A 116 -16.98 -19.16 16.16
N MET A 117 -17.82 -18.67 17.08
CA MET A 117 -18.12 -17.24 17.19
C MET A 117 -16.90 -16.44 17.59
N ASP A 118 -16.09 -16.94 18.51
CA ASP A 118 -14.85 -16.29 18.92
C ASP A 118 -13.85 -16.21 17.77
N LYS A 119 -13.62 -17.32 17.05
CA LYS A 119 -12.70 -17.34 15.91
C LYS A 119 -13.17 -16.47 14.74
N LEU A 120 -14.47 -16.33 14.52
CA LEU A 120 -15.00 -15.47 13.46
C LEU A 120 -14.73 -13.99 13.69
N GLN A 121 -14.50 -13.55 14.94
CA GLN A 121 -14.17 -12.17 15.23
C GLN A 121 -12.79 -11.77 14.68
N GLU A 122 -11.88 -12.72 14.56
CA GLU A 122 -10.52 -12.50 14.06
C GLU A 122 -10.44 -12.53 12.52
N ILE A 123 -11.50 -13.01 11.85
CA ILE A 123 -11.51 -13.16 10.39
C ILE A 123 -11.85 -11.84 9.71
N THR A 124 -10.97 -11.41 8.87
CA THR A 124 -11.09 -10.21 8.03
C THR A 124 -10.83 -10.56 6.56
N TYR A 125 -10.86 -9.56 5.68
CA TYR A 125 -10.45 -9.72 4.29
C TYR A 125 -8.95 -10.05 4.20
N PRO A 126 -8.48 -10.66 3.08
CA PRO A 126 -7.08 -11.01 2.91
C PRO A 126 -6.15 -9.79 2.91
N LYS A 127 -5.07 -9.88 3.67
CA LYS A 127 -4.07 -8.81 3.81
C LYS A 127 -2.66 -9.37 3.60
N PRO A 128 -2.28 -9.69 2.37
CA PRO A 128 -0.95 -10.21 2.09
C PRO A 128 0.12 -9.21 2.54
N LEU A 129 1.23 -9.73 3.07
CA LEU A 129 2.38 -8.97 3.54
C LEU A 129 2.08 -8.00 4.71
N GLU A 130 0.93 -8.11 5.41
CA GLU A 130 0.52 -7.18 6.48
C GLU A 130 1.65 -6.95 7.49
N ASP A 131 2.15 -8.00 8.13
CA ASP A 131 3.18 -7.90 9.18
C ASP A 131 4.48 -7.24 8.67
N MET A 132 4.92 -7.61 7.46
CA MET A 132 6.12 -7.05 6.85
C MET A 132 5.93 -5.57 6.52
N LEU A 133 4.79 -5.21 5.93
CA LEU A 133 4.48 -3.84 5.52
C LEU A 133 4.30 -2.93 6.73
N GLU A 134 3.64 -3.40 7.79
CA GLU A 134 3.48 -2.64 9.03
C GLU A 134 4.83 -2.40 9.71
N ALA A 135 5.68 -3.42 9.83
CA ALA A 135 7.00 -3.28 10.40
C ALA A 135 7.89 -2.32 9.59
N ALA A 136 7.87 -2.43 8.27
CA ALA A 136 8.61 -1.55 7.37
C ALA A 136 8.11 -0.10 7.44
N PHE A 137 6.80 0.09 7.52
CA PHE A 137 6.21 1.42 7.62
C PHE A 137 6.45 2.07 8.98
N ASP A 138 6.45 1.29 10.06
CA ASP A 138 6.81 1.78 11.38
C ASP A 138 8.27 2.28 11.42
N GLN A 139 9.19 1.54 10.79
CA GLN A 139 10.57 2.00 10.64
C GLN A 139 10.65 3.27 9.79
N TYR A 140 9.98 3.29 8.63
CA TYR A 140 9.98 4.44 7.73
C TYR A 140 9.45 5.71 8.40
N ARG A 141 8.37 5.62 9.17
CA ARG A 141 7.80 6.77 9.92
C ARG A 141 8.74 7.33 10.97
N HIS A 142 9.66 6.51 11.50
CA HIS A 142 10.66 6.97 12.46
C HIS A 142 11.62 7.95 11.80
N ASP A 143 12.03 7.67 10.57
CA ASP A 143 13.00 8.47 9.82
C ASP A 143 12.33 9.59 9.01
N VAL A 144 11.04 9.43 8.70
CA VAL A 144 10.24 10.34 7.88
C VAL A 144 9.01 10.83 8.64
N PRO A 145 9.12 11.85 9.49
CA PRO A 145 8.06 12.25 10.44
C PRO A 145 6.72 12.60 9.80
N TRP A 146 6.69 13.14 8.57
CA TRP A 146 5.44 13.45 7.89
C TRP A 146 4.62 12.21 7.53
N ALA A 147 5.24 11.04 7.43
CA ALA A 147 4.54 9.79 7.16
C ALA A 147 3.62 9.35 8.31
N ASN A 148 3.77 9.94 9.52
CA ASN A 148 2.87 9.69 10.64
C ASN A 148 1.44 10.20 10.42
N ASP A 149 1.21 11.07 9.44
CA ASP A 149 -0.13 11.52 9.06
C ASP A 149 -0.87 10.52 8.16
N TYR A 150 -0.20 9.44 7.77
CA TYR A 150 -0.72 8.41 6.88
C TYR A 150 -0.70 7.04 7.55
N TRP A 151 -1.46 6.14 6.97
CA TRP A 151 -1.51 4.73 7.36
C TRP A 151 -1.49 3.85 6.13
N LEU A 152 -0.97 2.66 6.29
CA LEU A 152 -1.10 1.62 5.29
C LEU A 152 -2.44 0.90 5.46
N SER A 153 -2.95 0.39 4.34
CA SER A 153 -4.13 -0.45 4.31
C SER A 153 -3.85 -1.71 3.49
N PRO A 154 -3.15 -2.71 4.07
CA PRO A 154 -2.91 -3.99 3.40
C PRO A 154 -4.23 -4.63 2.97
N LYS A 155 -4.32 -5.00 1.69
CA LYS A 155 -5.51 -5.58 1.07
C LYS A 155 -5.14 -6.38 -0.16
N SER A 156 -6.08 -7.14 -0.68
CA SER A 156 -5.88 -7.99 -1.85
C SER A 156 -7.08 -7.87 -2.79
N VAL A 157 -7.16 -6.81 -3.56
CA VAL A 157 -8.20 -6.62 -4.58
C VAL A 157 -7.64 -6.90 -5.97
N VAL A 158 -6.61 -6.18 -6.39
CA VAL A 158 -5.97 -6.39 -7.70
C VAL A 158 -5.23 -7.73 -7.72
N ARG A 159 -4.55 -8.09 -6.64
CA ARG A 159 -3.92 -9.41 -6.50
C ARG A 159 -4.95 -10.53 -6.68
N ASP A 160 -6.08 -10.48 -5.98
CA ASP A 160 -7.15 -11.50 -6.10
C ASP A 160 -7.76 -11.53 -7.50
N MET A 161 -7.89 -10.38 -8.17
CA MET A 161 -8.29 -10.33 -9.59
C MET A 161 -7.31 -11.08 -10.48
N VAL A 162 -6.01 -10.87 -10.30
CA VAL A 162 -4.96 -11.53 -11.08
C VAL A 162 -4.95 -13.03 -10.80
N GLU A 163 -4.96 -13.44 -9.54
CA GLU A 163 -4.92 -14.84 -9.11
C GLU A 163 -6.16 -15.63 -9.58
N THR A 164 -7.33 -14.97 -9.65
CA THR A 164 -8.57 -15.59 -10.13
C THR A 164 -8.81 -15.40 -11.64
N ALA A 165 -7.86 -14.81 -12.36
CA ALA A 165 -7.96 -14.49 -13.79
C ALA A 165 -9.27 -13.77 -14.15
N SER A 166 -9.73 -12.87 -13.26
CA SER A 166 -10.98 -12.12 -13.43
C SER A 166 -10.70 -10.79 -14.13
N ASP A 167 -11.56 -10.38 -15.05
CA ASP A 167 -11.60 -8.99 -15.47
C ASP A 167 -12.28 -8.11 -14.40
N PHE A 168 -12.09 -6.80 -14.50
CA PHE A 168 -12.62 -5.85 -13.51
C PHE A 168 -14.15 -5.95 -13.36
N THR A 169 -14.87 -6.06 -14.47
CA THR A 169 -16.34 -6.12 -14.47
C THR A 169 -16.84 -7.41 -13.79
N GLY A 170 -16.26 -8.54 -14.14
CA GLY A 170 -16.58 -9.84 -13.55
C GLY A 170 -16.26 -9.88 -12.06
N TYR A 171 -15.12 -9.29 -11.68
CA TYR A 171 -14.71 -9.21 -10.29
C TYR A 171 -15.69 -8.37 -9.44
N ILE A 172 -15.98 -7.15 -9.88
CA ILE A 172 -16.94 -6.27 -9.17
C ILE A 172 -18.35 -6.89 -9.11
N THR A 173 -18.77 -7.60 -10.16
CA THR A 173 -20.07 -8.29 -10.15
C THR A 173 -20.11 -9.43 -9.11
N ARG A 174 -18.99 -10.11 -8.87
CA ARG A 174 -18.89 -11.16 -7.82
C ARG A 174 -19.07 -10.60 -6.42
N TYR A 175 -18.66 -9.36 -6.19
CA TYR A 175 -18.66 -8.71 -4.88
C TYR A 175 -19.77 -7.67 -4.69
N ASN A 176 -20.68 -7.52 -5.63
CA ASN A 176 -21.94 -6.79 -5.49
C ASN A 176 -23.06 -7.77 -5.15
#